data_d06f545d3c5cad00f429a5a43df77f6e
#
_entry.id   d06f545d3c5cad00f429a5a43df77f6e
#
_cell.length_a   1.000
_cell.length_b   1.000
_cell.length_c   1.000
_cell.angle_alpha   90.00
_cell.angle_beta   90.00
_cell.angle_gamma   90.00
#
_symmetry.space_group_name_H-M   'P 1'
#
loop_
_entity.id
_entity.type
_entity.pdbx_description
1 polymer ?
#
loop_
_entity_poly.entity_id
_entity_poly.type
_entity_poly.pdbx_seq_one_letter_code
_entity_poly.pdbx_strand_id
1 'polypeptide(L)'
;MTCIVVVDNHGQFTHLEGRALRDLGVDADIVDNETPPEEVDADGVVLSGGPDMDRVGRAPEYLEADVPVLGICLGMQLIAEELGGAVDSGDYGGYADVTVEVETDDDPLVGSLAPETRVWASHADEVTELPDGFVRTAGSDVCNIEAMSDPDRELYGVQWHPEVAHTEEGEAVFENFLAVCADGA
;
A
#
# COMPACT_ATOMS: atom_id res chain seq x y z
N MET A 1 2.71 -9.40 -20.46
CA MET A 1 3.57 -9.50 -19.29
C MET A 1 3.13 -8.37 -18.37
N THR A 2 2.74 -8.66 -17.15
CA THR A 2 2.22 -7.66 -16.23
C THR A 2 3.28 -6.60 -15.94
N CYS A 3 2.91 -5.34 -16.08
CA CYS A 3 3.76 -4.18 -15.80
C CYS A 3 3.21 -3.42 -14.60
N ILE A 4 4.01 -3.28 -13.56
CA ILE A 4 3.65 -2.52 -12.37
C ILE A 4 4.52 -1.27 -12.31
N VAL A 5 3.90 -0.15 -11.98
CA VAL A 5 4.64 1.09 -11.74
C VAL A 5 4.63 1.42 -10.26
N VAL A 6 5.82 1.67 -9.71
CA VAL A 6 6.01 2.16 -8.35
C VAL A 6 6.24 3.67 -8.42
N VAL A 7 5.34 4.44 -7.86
CA VAL A 7 5.44 5.90 -7.76
C VAL A 7 6.27 6.25 -6.53
N ASP A 8 7.44 6.83 -6.73
CA ASP A 8 8.41 7.12 -5.66
C ASP A 8 8.05 8.40 -4.90
N ASN A 9 7.48 8.25 -3.72
CA ASN A 9 7.22 9.34 -2.77
C ASN A 9 8.46 9.70 -1.91
N HIS A 10 9.65 9.43 -2.42
CA HIS A 10 10.93 9.70 -1.76
C HIS A 10 11.17 8.85 -0.50
N GLY A 11 10.56 7.68 -0.43
CA GLY A 11 10.75 6.71 0.64
C GLY A 11 12.13 6.06 0.60
N GLN A 12 12.64 5.71 1.77
CA GLN A 12 13.93 5.01 1.86
C GLN A 12 13.89 3.55 1.37
N PHE A 13 12.69 2.97 1.20
CA PHE A 13 12.49 1.57 0.81
C PHE A 13 11.85 1.39 -0.57
N THR A 14 11.60 2.46 -1.33
CA THR A 14 10.96 2.39 -2.65
C THR A 14 11.67 1.42 -3.60
N HIS A 15 12.99 1.39 -3.59
CA HIS A 15 13.78 0.46 -4.40
C HIS A 15 13.56 -1.00 -4.02
N LEU A 16 13.20 -1.30 -2.76
CA LEU A 16 12.87 -2.64 -2.29
C LEU A 16 11.47 -3.07 -2.78
N GLU A 17 10.51 -2.15 -2.86
CA GLU A 17 9.20 -2.40 -3.46
C GLU A 17 9.33 -2.83 -4.92
N GLY A 18 10.06 -2.05 -5.72
CA GLY A 18 10.33 -2.40 -7.12
C GLY A 18 11.12 -3.70 -7.27
N ARG A 19 12.03 -3.99 -6.34
CA ARG A 19 12.78 -5.25 -6.33
C ARG A 19 11.87 -6.44 -6.01
N ALA A 20 11.04 -6.35 -4.97
CA ALA A 20 10.12 -7.42 -4.60
C ALA A 20 9.20 -7.82 -5.77
N LEU A 21 8.67 -6.84 -6.49
CA LEU A 21 7.86 -7.08 -7.68
C LEU A 21 8.66 -7.78 -8.79
N ARG A 22 9.88 -7.32 -9.09
CA ARG A 22 10.75 -7.97 -10.11
C ARG A 22 11.15 -9.37 -9.73
N ASP A 23 11.38 -9.64 -8.45
CA ASP A 23 11.70 -10.99 -7.95
C ASP A 23 10.51 -11.96 -8.14
N LEU A 24 9.27 -11.44 -8.21
CA LEU A 24 8.06 -12.19 -8.59
C LEU A 24 7.86 -12.37 -10.11
N GLY A 25 8.79 -11.86 -10.91
CA GLY A 25 8.83 -12.12 -12.36
C GLY A 25 7.97 -11.19 -13.22
N VAL A 26 7.54 -10.03 -12.68
CA VAL A 26 6.84 -8.99 -13.44
C VAL A 26 7.77 -7.85 -13.80
N ASP A 27 7.42 -7.08 -14.81
CA ASP A 27 8.09 -5.81 -15.08
C ASP A 27 7.67 -4.79 -14.02
N ALA A 28 8.64 -4.17 -13.38
CA ALA A 28 8.38 -3.14 -12.37
C ALA A 28 9.30 -1.95 -12.58
N ASP A 29 8.71 -0.82 -12.95
CA ASP A 29 9.39 0.44 -13.12
C ASP A 29 9.14 1.38 -11.93
N ILE A 30 10.18 2.09 -11.53
CA ILE A 30 10.06 3.13 -10.50
C ILE A 30 10.07 4.48 -11.23
N VAL A 31 9.02 5.27 -11.01
CA VAL A 31 8.88 6.61 -11.57
C VAL A 31 8.88 7.66 -10.48
N ASP A 32 9.36 8.86 -10.79
CA ASP A 32 9.27 10.00 -9.89
C ASP A 32 7.79 10.39 -9.68
N ASN A 33 7.44 10.85 -8.48
CA ASN A 33 6.07 11.23 -8.15
C ASN A 33 5.57 12.51 -8.85
N GLU A 34 6.44 13.21 -9.58
CA GLU A 34 6.05 14.28 -10.49
C GLU A 34 5.67 13.76 -11.89
N THR A 35 5.86 12.47 -12.16
CA THR A 35 5.48 11.86 -13.43
C THR A 35 3.95 11.81 -13.54
N PRO A 36 3.37 12.36 -14.62
CA PRO A 36 1.92 12.33 -14.80
C PRO A 36 1.42 10.92 -15.16
N PRO A 37 0.25 10.49 -14.65
CA PRO A 37 -0.30 9.17 -14.94
C PRO A 37 -0.44 8.86 -16.43
N GLU A 38 -0.74 9.87 -17.26
CA GLU A 38 -0.89 9.74 -18.70
C GLU A 38 0.39 9.40 -19.46
N GLU A 39 1.55 9.54 -18.82
CA GLU A 39 2.86 9.13 -19.37
C GLU A 39 3.26 7.69 -19.00
N VAL A 40 2.43 7.03 -18.19
CA VAL A 40 2.70 5.71 -17.61
C VAL A 40 1.72 4.70 -18.19
N ASP A 41 2.25 3.57 -18.68
CA ASP A 41 1.47 2.42 -19.12
C ASP A 41 1.71 1.26 -18.15
N ALA A 42 0.72 0.96 -17.32
CA ALA A 42 0.83 -0.04 -16.27
C ALA A 42 -0.47 -0.81 -16.07
N ASP A 43 -0.36 -2.07 -15.67
CA ASP A 43 -1.48 -2.93 -15.27
C ASP A 43 -1.85 -2.76 -13.78
N GLY A 44 -1.01 -2.07 -13.02
CA GLY A 44 -1.23 -1.72 -11.63
C GLY A 44 -0.21 -0.72 -11.12
N VAL A 45 -0.57 0.00 -10.06
CA VAL A 45 0.26 1.07 -9.47
C VAL A 45 0.50 0.81 -7.99
N VAL A 46 1.74 0.98 -7.55
CA VAL A 46 2.12 1.03 -6.14
C VAL A 46 2.48 2.46 -5.78
N LEU A 47 1.79 3.05 -4.81
CA LEU A 47 2.16 4.33 -4.21
C LEU A 47 3.08 4.06 -3.02
N SER A 48 4.35 4.40 -3.15
CA SER A 48 5.36 4.06 -2.16
C SER A 48 5.18 4.78 -0.83
N GLY A 49 5.86 4.28 0.19
CA GLY A 49 6.11 5.04 1.41
C GLY A 49 6.89 6.32 1.12
N GLY A 50 6.97 7.19 2.11
CA GLY A 50 7.68 8.45 2.01
C GLY A 50 7.71 9.21 3.32
N PRO A 51 8.52 10.26 3.42
CA PRO A 51 8.72 10.99 4.67
C PRO A 51 7.67 12.07 4.94
N ASP A 52 6.96 12.55 3.92
CA ASP A 52 6.19 13.78 4.03
C ASP A 52 5.04 13.82 3.02
N MET A 53 3.81 13.98 3.52
CA MET A 53 2.60 14.09 2.70
C MET A 53 2.62 15.35 1.81
N ASP A 54 3.28 16.42 2.21
CA ASP A 54 3.40 17.65 1.40
C ASP A 54 4.32 17.48 0.18
N ARG A 55 5.00 16.32 0.06
CA ARG A 55 5.96 16.03 -1.00
C ARG A 55 5.56 14.90 -1.93
N VAL A 56 4.30 14.52 -1.93
CA VAL A 56 3.79 13.41 -2.79
C VAL A 56 3.57 13.82 -4.25
N GLY A 57 3.77 15.10 -4.59
CA GLY A 57 3.68 15.60 -5.97
C GLY A 57 2.35 15.25 -6.63
N ARG A 58 2.43 14.58 -7.77
CA ARG A 58 1.27 14.14 -8.57
C ARG A 58 0.77 12.72 -8.22
N ALA A 59 1.32 12.08 -7.18
CA ALA A 59 0.90 10.73 -6.78
C ALA A 59 -0.63 10.59 -6.56
N PRO A 60 -1.36 11.59 -6.00
CA PRO A 60 -2.82 11.52 -5.90
C PRO A 60 -3.56 11.31 -7.22
N GLU A 61 -3.02 11.80 -8.34
CA GLU A 61 -3.66 11.69 -9.65
C GLU A 61 -3.74 10.23 -10.14
N TYR A 62 -2.88 9.34 -9.63
CA TYR A 62 -2.92 7.90 -9.95
C TYR A 62 -4.16 7.19 -9.39
N LEU A 63 -4.88 7.79 -8.42
CA LEU A 63 -6.14 7.25 -7.91
C LEU A 63 -7.29 7.36 -8.92
N GLU A 64 -7.14 8.18 -9.96
CA GLU A 64 -8.08 8.29 -11.07
C GLU A 64 -7.74 7.33 -12.23
N ALA A 65 -6.62 6.61 -12.14
CA ALA A 65 -6.24 5.62 -13.14
C ALA A 65 -7.20 4.41 -13.09
N ASP A 66 -7.49 3.85 -14.26
CA ASP A 66 -8.40 2.69 -14.40
C ASP A 66 -7.64 1.36 -14.22
N VAL A 67 -6.82 1.29 -13.16
CA VAL A 67 -6.00 0.13 -12.80
C VAL A 67 -5.95 -0.01 -11.27
N PRO A 68 -5.72 -1.22 -10.73
CA PRO A 68 -5.56 -1.42 -9.29
C PRO A 68 -4.43 -0.58 -8.69
N VAL A 69 -4.66 -0.06 -7.48
CA VAL A 69 -3.68 0.75 -6.75
C VAL A 69 -3.43 0.17 -5.35
N LEU A 70 -2.17 -0.01 -5.01
CA LEU A 70 -1.70 -0.38 -3.67
C LEU A 70 -0.93 0.78 -3.04
N GLY A 71 -1.40 1.29 -1.91
CA GLY A 71 -0.65 2.25 -1.10
C GLY A 71 0.11 1.57 0.04
N ILE A 72 1.39 1.89 0.19
CA ILE A 72 2.26 1.37 1.26
C ILE A 72 2.64 2.53 2.19
N CYS A 73 2.35 2.38 3.49
CA CYS A 73 2.66 3.38 4.53
C CYS A 73 2.10 4.77 4.17
N LEU A 74 2.93 5.73 3.79
CA LEU A 74 2.49 7.05 3.31
C LEU A 74 1.52 6.93 2.13
N GLY A 75 1.73 5.96 1.23
CA GLY A 75 0.83 5.71 0.10
C GLY A 75 -0.59 5.32 0.54
N MET A 76 -0.73 4.53 1.60
CA MET A 76 -2.04 4.23 2.20
C MET A 76 -2.67 5.48 2.80
N GLN A 77 -1.90 6.29 3.53
CA GLN A 77 -2.36 7.55 4.13
C GLN A 77 -2.82 8.54 3.06
N LEU A 78 -2.08 8.63 1.94
CA LEU A 78 -2.44 9.44 0.78
C LEU A 78 -3.81 9.03 0.21
N ILE A 79 -4.04 7.72 0.01
CA ILE A 79 -5.33 7.22 -0.47
C ILE A 79 -6.45 7.64 0.49
N ALA A 80 -6.25 7.47 1.80
CA ALA A 80 -7.25 7.82 2.80
C ALA A 80 -7.58 9.31 2.77
N GLU A 81 -6.58 10.17 2.77
CA GLU A 81 -6.76 11.63 2.81
C GLU A 81 -7.43 12.16 1.53
N GLU A 82 -6.96 11.73 0.36
CA GLU A 82 -7.51 12.17 -0.93
C GLU A 82 -8.97 11.76 -1.13
N LEU A 83 -9.38 10.63 -0.57
CA LEU A 83 -10.74 10.11 -0.73
C LEU A 83 -11.68 10.47 0.43
N GLY A 84 -11.27 11.38 1.31
CA GLY A 84 -12.12 11.97 2.34
C GLY A 84 -12.07 11.29 3.71
N GLY A 85 -11.11 10.39 3.93
CA GLY A 85 -10.76 9.88 5.25
C GLY A 85 -9.93 10.88 6.06
N ALA A 86 -9.37 10.43 7.17
CA ALA A 86 -8.52 11.26 8.01
C ALA A 86 -7.21 10.55 8.37
N VAL A 87 -6.15 11.34 8.44
CA VAL A 87 -4.81 10.93 8.87
C VAL A 87 -4.37 11.85 9.99
N ASP A 88 -3.97 11.28 11.12
CA ASP A 88 -3.49 12.02 12.28
C ASP A 88 -2.27 11.32 12.89
N SER A 89 -1.59 12.00 13.79
CA SER A 89 -0.47 11.43 14.51
C SER A 89 -0.94 10.27 15.40
N GLY A 90 -0.29 9.12 15.26
CA GLY A 90 -0.52 7.95 16.09
C GLY A 90 0.08 8.08 17.49
N ASP A 91 -0.47 7.33 18.44
CA ASP A 91 0.03 7.30 19.83
C ASP A 91 1.39 6.56 19.94
N TYR A 92 1.72 5.72 18.98
CA TYR A 92 2.86 4.79 18.99
C TYR A 92 3.82 5.00 17.81
N GLY A 93 4.00 6.24 17.36
CA GLY A 93 4.94 6.53 16.28
C GLY A 93 6.33 5.95 16.52
N GLY A 94 6.95 5.39 15.46
CA GLY A 94 8.30 4.85 15.53
C GLY A 94 8.51 3.57 14.73
N TYR A 95 9.58 2.86 15.08
CA TYR A 95 9.99 1.62 14.43
C TYR A 95 9.66 0.44 15.34
N ALA A 96 8.93 -0.54 14.86
CA ALA A 96 8.58 -1.70 15.64
C ALA A 96 8.24 -2.94 14.80
N ASP A 97 8.53 -4.10 15.38
CA ASP A 97 7.86 -5.35 15.01
C ASP A 97 6.45 -5.30 15.61
N VAL A 98 5.46 -5.48 14.76
CA VAL A 98 4.04 -5.43 15.16
C VAL A 98 3.37 -6.72 14.73
N THR A 99 2.53 -7.29 15.61
CA THR A 99 1.61 -8.36 15.23
C THR A 99 0.31 -7.71 14.76
N VAL A 100 -0.03 -7.95 13.50
CA VAL A 100 -1.23 -7.45 12.85
C VAL A 100 -2.27 -8.57 12.82
N GLU A 101 -3.47 -8.29 13.29
CA GLU A 101 -4.61 -9.18 13.22
C GLU A 101 -5.38 -8.90 11.92
N VAL A 102 -5.58 -9.94 11.10
CA VAL A 102 -6.34 -9.88 9.84
C VAL A 102 -7.78 -10.28 10.12
N GLU A 103 -8.72 -9.41 9.77
CA GLU A 103 -10.13 -9.55 10.19
C GLU A 103 -10.92 -10.58 9.38
N THR A 104 -10.49 -10.85 8.14
CA THR A 104 -11.17 -11.78 7.24
C THR A 104 -10.19 -12.45 6.29
N ASP A 105 -10.46 -13.70 5.95
CA ASP A 105 -9.72 -14.46 4.95
C ASP A 105 -10.23 -14.21 3.51
N ASP A 106 -11.30 -13.44 3.36
CA ASP A 106 -11.92 -13.11 2.07
C ASP A 106 -11.32 -11.87 1.39
N ASP A 107 -10.50 -11.07 2.08
CA ASP A 107 -9.90 -9.89 1.49
C ASP A 107 -8.86 -10.26 0.42
N PRO A 108 -8.95 -9.69 -0.79
CA PRO A 108 -8.06 -10.07 -1.88
C PRO A 108 -6.59 -9.70 -1.64
N LEU A 109 -6.29 -8.68 -0.81
CA LEU A 109 -4.91 -8.27 -0.56
C LEU A 109 -4.29 -8.99 0.65
N VAL A 110 -4.97 -8.99 1.79
CA VAL A 110 -4.39 -9.45 3.06
C VAL A 110 -5.04 -10.71 3.62
N GLY A 111 -6.12 -11.19 3.02
CA GLY A 111 -6.87 -12.35 3.53
C GLY A 111 -6.03 -13.62 3.69
N SER A 112 -5.05 -13.85 2.81
CA SER A 112 -4.14 -15.00 2.90
C SER A 112 -3.21 -14.96 4.12
N LEU A 113 -3.09 -13.80 4.78
CA LEU A 113 -2.28 -13.59 5.98
C LEU A 113 -3.04 -13.90 7.28
N ALA A 114 -4.35 -14.15 7.20
CA ALA A 114 -5.17 -14.43 8.36
C ALA A 114 -4.72 -15.71 9.10
N PRO A 115 -4.87 -15.78 10.44
CA PRO A 115 -5.51 -14.80 11.31
C PRO A 115 -4.59 -13.66 11.75
N GLU A 116 -3.28 -13.80 11.67
CA GLU A 116 -2.30 -12.81 12.11
C GLU A 116 -0.98 -12.95 11.36
N THR A 117 -0.25 -11.85 11.25
CA THR A 117 1.10 -11.83 10.68
C THR A 117 2.00 -10.83 11.44
N ARG A 118 3.30 -11.08 11.46
CA ARG A 118 4.29 -10.13 12.00
C ARG A 118 4.85 -9.25 10.91
N VAL A 119 4.81 -7.96 11.15
CA VAL A 119 5.22 -6.95 10.17
C VAL A 119 6.21 -5.97 10.78
N TRP A 120 6.96 -5.32 9.91
CA TRP A 120 7.76 -4.16 10.25
C TRP A 120 6.97 -2.88 9.95
N ALA A 121 6.76 -2.07 10.97
CA ALA A 121 6.12 -0.77 10.88
C ALA A 121 7.10 0.36 11.15
N SER A 122 7.00 1.44 10.38
CA SER A 122 7.81 2.64 10.55
C SER A 122 6.97 3.84 10.12
N HIS A 123 6.20 4.38 11.06
CA HIS A 123 5.33 5.54 10.81
C HIS A 123 5.06 6.31 12.11
N ALA A 124 4.82 7.62 11.99
CA ALA A 124 4.37 8.49 13.07
C ALA A 124 2.88 8.82 12.94
N ASP A 125 2.40 8.91 11.71
CA ASP A 125 1.00 9.18 11.39
C ASP A 125 0.29 7.87 10.99
N GLU A 126 -1.02 7.86 11.14
CA GLU A 126 -1.88 6.72 10.83
C GLU A 126 -3.23 7.18 10.28
N VAL A 127 -3.88 6.33 9.52
CA VAL A 127 -5.27 6.53 9.10
C VAL A 127 -6.17 6.35 10.33
N THR A 128 -6.91 7.40 10.68
CA THR A 128 -7.81 7.40 11.84
C THR A 128 -9.27 7.29 11.45
N GLU A 129 -9.61 7.63 10.20
CA GLU A 129 -10.95 7.52 9.64
C GLU A 129 -10.87 7.00 8.20
N LEU A 130 -11.61 5.94 7.90
CA LEU A 130 -11.68 5.36 6.56
C LEU A 130 -12.48 6.25 5.61
N PRO A 131 -12.07 6.38 4.34
CA PRO A 131 -12.93 6.96 3.32
C PRO A 131 -14.16 6.10 3.05
N ASP A 132 -15.19 6.70 2.47
CA ASP A 132 -16.40 5.99 2.04
C ASP A 132 -16.05 4.86 1.05
N GLY A 133 -16.63 3.69 1.25
CA GLY A 133 -16.41 2.49 0.44
C GLY A 133 -15.29 1.59 0.93
N PHE A 134 -14.37 2.09 1.75
CA PHE A 134 -13.32 1.27 2.34
C PHE A 134 -13.81 0.49 3.55
N VAL A 135 -13.23 -0.69 3.70
CA VAL A 135 -13.35 -1.50 4.92
C VAL A 135 -11.98 -1.68 5.56
N ARG A 136 -11.96 -1.72 6.89
CA ARG A 136 -10.77 -2.13 7.62
C ARG A 136 -10.58 -3.62 7.46
N THR A 137 -9.41 -4.07 7.04
CA THR A 137 -9.09 -5.47 6.82
C THR A 137 -8.07 -6.03 7.80
N ALA A 138 -7.32 -5.15 8.45
CA ALA A 138 -6.40 -5.51 9.52
C ALA A 138 -6.20 -4.37 10.52
N GLY A 139 -5.85 -4.74 11.74
CA GLY A 139 -5.53 -3.82 12.82
C GLY A 139 -4.51 -4.42 13.79
N SER A 140 -4.00 -3.60 14.71
CA SER A 140 -3.08 -4.03 15.77
C SER A 140 -3.32 -3.27 17.08
N ASP A 141 -2.60 -3.67 18.14
CA ASP A 141 -2.65 -2.98 19.43
C ASP A 141 -2.08 -1.55 19.37
N VAL A 142 -1.27 -1.25 18.35
CA VAL A 142 -0.58 0.05 18.22
C VAL A 142 -1.13 0.91 17.09
N CYS A 143 -1.89 0.34 16.16
CA CYS A 143 -2.51 1.06 15.05
C CYS A 143 -3.86 0.43 14.72
N ASN A 144 -4.93 1.21 14.82
CA ASN A 144 -6.28 0.69 14.63
C ASN A 144 -6.54 0.23 13.18
N ILE A 145 -6.02 0.94 12.20
CA ILE A 145 -6.18 0.60 10.77
C ILE A 145 -4.80 0.30 10.19
N GLU A 146 -4.44 -0.96 10.19
CA GLU A 146 -3.20 -1.46 9.60
C GLU A 146 -3.34 -1.77 8.11
N ALA A 147 -4.56 -2.12 7.68
CA ALA A 147 -4.88 -2.31 6.27
C ALA A 147 -6.33 -1.94 5.99
N MET A 148 -6.55 -1.48 4.76
CA MET A 148 -7.86 -1.10 4.26
C MET A 148 -8.02 -1.47 2.79
N SER A 149 -9.24 -1.80 2.39
CA SER A 149 -9.55 -2.20 1.01
C SER A 149 -10.88 -1.61 0.55
N ASP A 150 -10.91 -1.20 -0.71
CA ASP A 150 -12.12 -0.98 -1.50
C ASP A 150 -12.01 -1.84 -2.76
N PRO A 151 -12.47 -3.10 -2.71
CA PRO A 151 -12.36 -4.02 -3.84
C PRO A 151 -13.16 -3.57 -5.07
N ASP A 152 -14.24 -2.81 -4.89
CA ASP A 152 -15.07 -2.32 -6.00
C ASP A 152 -14.33 -1.29 -6.87
N ARG A 153 -13.42 -0.52 -6.26
CA ARG A 153 -12.54 0.43 -6.95
C ARG A 153 -11.12 -0.10 -7.14
N GLU A 154 -10.84 -1.31 -6.66
CA GLU A 154 -9.51 -1.94 -6.69
C GLU A 154 -8.43 -1.08 -6.02
N LEU A 155 -8.79 -0.43 -4.89
CA LEU A 155 -7.91 0.40 -4.07
C LEU A 155 -7.60 -0.29 -2.75
N TYR A 156 -6.30 -0.42 -2.45
CA TYR A 156 -5.80 -1.16 -1.31
C TYR A 156 -4.72 -0.38 -0.57
N GLY A 157 -4.61 -0.59 0.73
CA GLY A 157 -3.55 0.03 1.52
C GLY A 157 -3.09 -0.85 2.68
N VAL A 158 -1.79 -0.80 2.95
CA VAL A 158 -1.15 -1.38 4.14
C VAL A 158 -0.30 -0.32 4.82
N GLN A 159 -0.36 -0.25 6.15
CA GLN A 159 0.42 0.71 6.93
C GLN A 159 1.86 0.24 7.15
N TRP A 160 2.09 -1.06 7.17
CA TRP A 160 3.43 -1.65 7.31
C TRP A 160 4.20 -1.69 5.98
N HIS A 161 5.45 -2.10 6.07
CA HIS A 161 6.35 -2.25 4.94
C HIS A 161 6.49 -3.72 4.53
N PRO A 162 5.75 -4.21 3.50
CA PRO A 162 5.86 -5.59 3.03
C PRO A 162 7.18 -5.89 2.32
N GLU A 163 7.87 -4.86 1.84
CA GLU A 163 9.11 -4.96 1.07
C GLU A 163 10.36 -5.22 1.93
N VAL A 164 10.28 -5.01 3.24
CA VAL A 164 11.44 -5.18 4.12
C VAL A 164 11.54 -6.60 4.65
N ALA A 165 12.77 -7.09 4.84
CA ALA A 165 13.06 -8.46 5.25
C ALA A 165 12.51 -8.85 6.64
N HIS A 166 12.22 -7.88 7.49
CA HIS A 166 11.66 -8.11 8.83
C HIS A 166 10.15 -8.36 8.83
N THR A 167 9.46 -8.06 7.72
CA THR A 167 8.05 -8.40 7.55
C THR A 167 7.93 -9.86 7.14
N GLU A 168 7.26 -10.66 7.98
CA GLU A 168 6.88 -12.01 7.62
C GLU A 168 5.82 -11.96 6.51
N GLU A 169 5.86 -12.91 5.59
CA GLU A 169 4.89 -13.01 4.49
C GLU A 169 4.69 -11.73 3.66
N GLY A 170 5.67 -10.82 3.65
CA GLY A 170 5.60 -9.58 2.87
C GLY A 170 5.44 -9.83 1.36
N GLU A 171 6.09 -10.89 0.86
CA GLU A 171 5.96 -11.34 -0.53
C GLU A 171 4.50 -11.65 -0.91
N ALA A 172 3.73 -12.25 0.02
CA ALA A 172 2.32 -12.58 -0.22
C ALA A 172 1.44 -11.34 -0.50
N VAL A 173 1.75 -10.19 0.10
CA VAL A 173 1.04 -8.93 -0.20
C VAL A 173 1.22 -8.54 -1.67
N PHE A 174 2.44 -8.63 -2.19
CA PHE A 174 2.71 -8.34 -3.59
C PHE A 174 2.12 -9.39 -4.53
N GLU A 175 2.21 -10.69 -4.20
CA GLU A 175 1.57 -11.77 -4.98
C GLU A 175 0.06 -11.57 -5.08
N ASN A 176 -0.60 -11.23 -3.97
CA ASN A 176 -2.02 -10.97 -3.92
C ASN A 176 -2.39 -9.73 -4.77
N PHE A 177 -1.61 -8.66 -4.68
CA PHE A 177 -1.82 -7.47 -5.52
C PHE A 177 -1.66 -7.80 -7.01
N LEU A 178 -0.66 -8.60 -7.37
CA LEU A 178 -0.48 -9.04 -8.76
C LEU A 178 -1.65 -9.89 -9.25
N ALA A 179 -2.27 -10.71 -8.39
CA ALA A 179 -3.47 -11.46 -8.72
C ALA A 179 -4.65 -10.53 -9.01
N VAL A 180 -4.85 -9.47 -8.20
CA VAL A 180 -5.87 -8.44 -8.48
C VAL A 180 -5.62 -7.78 -9.84
N CYS A 181 -4.38 -7.38 -10.14
CA CYS A 181 -4.03 -6.77 -11.42
C CYS A 181 -4.31 -7.70 -12.62
N ALA A 182 -4.16 -9.02 -12.43
CA ALA A 182 -4.41 -9.99 -13.49
C ALA A 182 -5.91 -10.24 -13.73
N ASP A 183 -6.74 -10.11 -12.70
CA ASP A 183 -8.20 -10.34 -12.79
C ASP A 183 -8.93 -9.12 -13.38
N GLY A 184 -8.38 -7.90 -13.23
CA GLY A 184 -8.90 -6.66 -13.80
C GLY A 184 -8.54 -6.43 -15.28
N ALA A 185 -7.69 -7.27 -15.86
CA ALA A 185 -7.19 -7.13 -17.22
C ALA A 185 -8.13 -7.75 -18.29
#